data_dab64a4ed4d07561c52cb05d0ae9c326
#
_entry.id   dab64a4ed4d07561c52cb05d0ae9c326
#
_cell.length_a   1.000
_cell.length_b   1.000
_cell.length_c   1.000
_cell.angle_alpha   90.00
_cell.angle_beta   90.00
_cell.angle_gamma   90.00
#
_symmetry.space_group_name_H-M   'P 1'
#
loop_
_entity.id
_entity.type
_entity.pdbx_description
1 polymer ?
#
loop_
_entity_poly.entity_id
_entity_poly.type
_entity_poly.pdbx_seq_one_letter_code
_entity_poly.pdbx_strand_id
1 'polypeptide(L)'
;MEKATQMPVRRNFMNVRQLTVAGLLTAVTVFLGLTGYGFIPLGFMHATILHIPTIIAALTGGRRVGMTVGFMFGVFSFIQTLRAPAALMLFAVQTNIVYDAFICIVPRVLLGLAAYEVYRFLTEKGVSLYVRTAVTAVAATILHTLMFLGSYTALIGGTYAEVNGIPFANVVNIMIGITVVNGIPEAVVSGIIVTPVITALRKAGIIMK
;
A
#
# COMPACT_ATOMS: atom_id res chain seq x y z
N MET A 1 -16.17 5.77 -52.15
CA MET A 1 -16.64 5.93 -50.76
C MET A 1 -16.03 4.79 -49.93
N GLU A 2 -14.92 5.08 -49.32
CA GLU A 2 -14.14 4.11 -48.53
C GLU A 2 -14.73 4.03 -47.13
N LYS A 3 -15.25 2.85 -46.75
CA LYS A 3 -15.76 2.61 -45.41
C LYS A 3 -14.55 2.56 -44.45
N ALA A 4 -14.34 3.65 -43.70
CA ALA A 4 -13.43 3.68 -42.59
C ALA A 4 -13.85 2.58 -41.59
N THR A 5 -13.10 1.49 -41.58
CA THR A 5 -13.23 0.40 -40.58
C THR A 5 -12.85 0.96 -39.22
N GLN A 6 -13.85 1.34 -38.44
CA GLN A 6 -13.64 1.73 -37.05
C GLN A 6 -13.07 0.54 -36.31
N MET A 7 -11.79 0.61 -35.95
CA MET A 7 -11.19 -0.36 -35.04
C MET A 7 -11.94 -0.33 -33.72
N PRO A 8 -12.38 -1.50 -33.19
CA PRO A 8 -13.05 -1.52 -31.91
C PRO A 8 -12.10 -1.00 -30.84
N VAL A 9 -12.50 0.05 -30.15
CA VAL A 9 -11.79 0.54 -28.96
C VAL A 9 -11.75 -0.61 -27.97
N ARG A 10 -10.59 -1.28 -27.82
CA ARG A 10 -10.38 -2.31 -26.81
C ARG A 10 -10.56 -1.65 -25.44
N ARG A 11 -11.76 -1.73 -24.91
CA ARG A 11 -12.01 -1.41 -23.49
C ARG A 11 -11.21 -2.41 -22.65
N ASN A 12 -10.09 -1.94 -22.13
CA ASN A 12 -9.19 -2.74 -21.27
C ASN A 12 -9.83 -2.93 -19.88
N PHE A 13 -10.95 -3.65 -19.80
CA PHE A 13 -11.52 -4.08 -18.52
C PHE A 13 -10.66 -5.17 -17.88
N MET A 14 -10.71 -5.28 -16.54
CA MET A 14 -10.14 -6.42 -15.83
C MET A 14 -10.84 -7.69 -16.32
N ASN A 15 -10.07 -8.76 -16.59
CA ASN A 15 -10.64 -10.05 -16.92
C ASN A 15 -11.28 -10.70 -15.67
N VAL A 16 -12.11 -11.73 -15.85
CA VAL A 16 -12.84 -12.40 -14.75
C VAL A 16 -11.89 -12.83 -13.63
N ARG A 17 -10.74 -13.39 -13.95
CA ARG A 17 -9.74 -13.80 -12.98
C ARG A 17 -9.20 -12.62 -12.16
N GLN A 18 -8.87 -11.52 -12.82
CA GLN A 18 -8.42 -10.29 -12.16
C GLN A 18 -9.50 -9.73 -11.23
N LEU A 19 -10.76 -9.79 -11.66
CA LEU A 19 -11.89 -9.34 -10.86
C LEU A 19 -12.08 -10.22 -9.62
N THR A 20 -11.96 -11.55 -9.77
CA THR A 20 -12.05 -12.51 -8.66
C THR A 20 -10.94 -12.28 -7.64
N VAL A 21 -9.68 -12.12 -8.09
CA VAL A 21 -8.54 -11.84 -7.21
C VAL A 21 -8.71 -10.49 -6.52
N ALA A 22 -9.14 -9.46 -7.26
CA ALA A 22 -9.41 -8.14 -6.67
C ALA A 22 -10.51 -8.23 -5.61
N GLY A 23 -11.61 -8.91 -5.90
CA GLY A 23 -12.73 -9.08 -4.98
C GLY A 23 -12.31 -9.82 -3.69
N LEU A 24 -11.61 -10.95 -3.83
CA LEU A 24 -11.15 -11.75 -2.69
C LEU A 24 -10.19 -10.95 -1.79
N LEU A 25 -9.16 -10.33 -2.37
CA LEU A 25 -8.16 -9.59 -1.61
C LEU A 25 -8.74 -8.27 -1.05
N THR A 26 -9.69 -7.65 -1.75
CA THR A 26 -10.47 -6.55 -1.18
C THR A 26 -11.28 -7.01 0.03
N ALA A 27 -11.96 -8.17 -0.05
CA ALA A 27 -12.71 -8.71 1.09
C ALA A 27 -11.80 -8.97 2.30
N VAL A 28 -10.59 -9.51 2.10
CA VAL A 28 -9.59 -9.66 3.17
C VAL A 28 -9.18 -8.30 3.74
N THR A 29 -8.93 -7.31 2.88
CA THR A 29 -8.58 -5.94 3.31
C THR A 29 -9.72 -5.30 4.11
N VAL A 30 -10.97 -5.46 3.67
CA VAL A 30 -12.18 -5.00 4.35
C VAL A 30 -12.31 -5.65 5.73
N PHE A 31 -12.17 -6.97 5.79
CA PHE A 31 -12.25 -7.71 7.05
C PHE A 31 -11.18 -7.24 8.06
N LEU A 32 -9.93 -7.17 7.63
CA LEU A 32 -8.83 -6.69 8.48
C LEU A 32 -9.02 -5.22 8.91
N GLY A 33 -9.52 -4.38 8.00
CA GLY A 33 -9.76 -2.96 8.28
C GLY A 33 -10.92 -2.72 9.23
N LEU A 34 -12.05 -3.42 9.06
CA LEU A 34 -13.23 -3.26 9.91
C LEU A 34 -13.08 -3.86 11.30
N THR A 35 -12.41 -5.00 11.40
CA THR A 35 -12.17 -5.66 12.70
C THR A 35 -11.08 -5.00 13.53
N GLY A 36 -10.27 -4.12 12.91
CA GLY A 36 -9.11 -3.50 13.55
C GLY A 36 -7.88 -4.42 13.66
N TYR A 37 -8.02 -5.72 13.39
CA TYR A 37 -6.88 -6.67 13.41
C TYR A 37 -5.78 -6.33 12.40
N GLY A 38 -6.11 -5.54 11.38
CA GLY A 38 -5.14 -5.04 10.42
C GLY A 38 -4.25 -3.91 10.93
N PHE A 39 -4.55 -3.34 12.10
CA PHE A 39 -3.84 -2.22 12.71
C PHE A 39 -3.33 -2.62 14.09
N ILE A 40 -2.02 -2.71 14.24
CA ILE A 40 -1.35 -3.08 15.49
C ILE A 40 -0.96 -1.79 16.21
N PRO A 41 -1.55 -1.45 17.36
CA PRO A 41 -1.22 -0.21 18.06
C PRO A 41 0.19 -0.29 18.65
N LEU A 42 1.07 0.62 18.24
CA LEU A 42 2.42 0.79 18.76
C LEU A 42 2.57 2.10 19.56
N GLY A 43 1.46 2.61 20.11
CA GLY A 43 1.40 3.85 20.88
C GLY A 43 1.25 5.07 19.98
N PHE A 44 2.37 5.67 19.55
CA PHE A 44 2.36 6.90 18.74
C PHE A 44 1.80 6.70 17.32
N MET A 45 1.94 5.51 16.77
CA MET A 45 1.45 5.12 15.45
C MET A 45 0.93 3.68 15.43
N HIS A 46 0.13 3.33 14.43
CA HIS A 46 -0.29 1.96 14.16
C HIS A 46 0.61 1.34 13.09
N ALA A 47 1.21 0.18 13.39
CA ALA A 47 1.73 -0.71 12.36
C ALA A 47 0.57 -1.38 11.62
N THR A 48 0.72 -1.65 10.33
CA THR A 48 -0.37 -2.24 9.54
C THR A 48 0.07 -3.48 8.77
N ILE A 49 -0.81 -4.47 8.68
CA ILE A 49 -0.64 -5.64 7.81
C ILE A 49 -1.52 -5.56 6.56
N LEU A 50 -2.33 -4.49 6.40
CA LEU A 50 -3.22 -4.32 5.24
C LEU A 50 -2.46 -4.09 3.92
N HIS A 51 -1.19 -3.71 3.97
CA HIS A 51 -0.34 -3.58 2.80
C HIS A 51 -0.05 -4.94 2.14
N ILE A 52 -0.07 -6.05 2.90
CA ILE A 52 0.20 -7.41 2.42
C ILE A 52 -0.81 -7.85 1.34
N PRO A 53 -2.15 -7.81 1.55
CA PRO A 53 -3.13 -8.07 0.51
C PRO A 53 -2.93 -7.22 -0.75
N THR A 54 -2.55 -5.95 -0.60
CA THR A 54 -2.29 -5.04 -1.73
C THR A 54 -1.11 -5.50 -2.58
N ILE A 55 -0.01 -5.91 -1.93
CA ILE A 55 1.17 -6.45 -2.64
C ILE A 55 0.81 -7.76 -3.33
N ILE A 56 0.15 -8.70 -2.65
CA ILE A 56 -0.30 -9.96 -3.25
C ILE A 56 -1.21 -9.68 -4.45
N ALA A 57 -2.12 -8.72 -4.36
CA ALA A 57 -3.00 -8.31 -5.44
C ALA A 57 -2.23 -7.80 -6.67
N ALA A 58 -1.21 -6.98 -6.45
CA ALA A 58 -0.35 -6.47 -7.52
C ALA A 58 0.42 -7.59 -8.23
N LEU A 59 0.95 -8.55 -7.48
CA LEU A 59 1.76 -9.66 -8.02
C LEU A 59 0.93 -10.73 -8.70
N THR A 60 -0.34 -10.90 -8.32
CA THR A 60 -1.23 -11.95 -8.86
C THR A 60 -2.18 -11.44 -9.94
N GLY A 61 -2.74 -10.27 -9.74
CA GLY A 61 -3.75 -9.66 -10.61
C GLY A 61 -3.20 -8.56 -11.51
N GLY A 62 -1.97 -8.11 -11.26
CA GLY A 62 -1.33 -7.06 -12.04
C GLY A 62 -1.63 -5.64 -11.52
N ARG A 63 -1.11 -4.64 -12.23
CA ARG A 63 -1.13 -3.22 -11.86
C ARG A 63 -2.50 -2.70 -11.39
N ARG A 64 -3.55 -2.98 -12.18
CA ARG A 64 -4.90 -2.46 -11.87
C ARG A 64 -5.46 -3.06 -10.59
N VAL A 65 -5.30 -4.37 -10.42
CA VAL A 65 -5.77 -5.09 -9.24
C VAL A 65 -5.05 -4.58 -7.99
N GLY A 66 -3.73 -4.43 -8.06
CA GLY A 66 -2.93 -3.86 -6.97
C GLY A 66 -3.39 -2.45 -6.56
N MET A 67 -3.62 -1.57 -7.55
CA MET A 67 -4.11 -0.21 -7.28
C MET A 67 -5.54 -0.20 -6.70
N THR A 68 -6.43 -1.08 -7.17
CA THR A 68 -7.81 -1.18 -6.64
C THR A 68 -7.82 -1.64 -5.19
N VAL A 69 -7.07 -2.69 -4.86
CA VAL A 69 -6.96 -3.18 -3.47
C VAL A 69 -6.25 -2.15 -2.60
N GLY A 70 -5.22 -1.46 -3.13
CA GLY A 70 -4.56 -0.35 -2.45
C GLY A 70 -5.49 0.84 -2.18
N PHE A 71 -6.38 1.16 -3.11
CA PHE A 71 -7.42 2.17 -2.89
C PHE A 71 -8.35 1.78 -1.74
N MET A 72 -8.83 0.54 -1.71
CA MET A 72 -9.66 0.03 -0.61
C MET A 72 -8.91 0.05 0.72
N PHE A 73 -7.63 -0.35 0.73
CA PHE A 73 -6.79 -0.18 1.92
C PHE A 73 -6.72 1.29 2.37
N GLY A 74 -6.54 2.23 1.44
CA GLY A 74 -6.51 3.67 1.74
C GLY A 74 -7.82 4.17 2.35
N VAL A 75 -8.96 3.76 1.80
CA VAL A 75 -10.30 4.09 2.33
C VAL A 75 -10.48 3.57 3.76
N PHE A 76 -10.10 2.30 4.04
CA PHE A 76 -10.19 1.77 5.40
C PHE A 76 -9.18 2.41 6.36
N SER A 77 -7.99 2.79 5.88
CA SER A 77 -7.05 3.57 6.66
C SER A 77 -7.63 4.93 7.05
N PHE A 78 -8.29 5.62 6.12
CA PHE A 78 -8.98 6.89 6.40
C PHE A 78 -10.16 6.71 7.39
N ILE A 79 -10.99 5.68 7.21
CA ILE A 79 -12.05 5.35 8.16
C ILE A 79 -11.48 5.07 9.55
N GLN A 80 -10.34 4.39 9.64
CA GLN A 80 -9.67 4.11 10.91
C GLN A 80 -9.17 5.40 11.59
N THR A 81 -8.65 6.36 10.84
CA THR A 81 -8.24 7.66 11.41
C THR A 81 -9.42 8.47 11.94
N LEU A 82 -10.62 8.29 11.39
CA LEU A 82 -11.84 8.92 11.90
C LEU A 82 -12.42 8.22 13.14
N ARG A 83 -12.19 6.90 13.31
CA ARG A 83 -12.77 6.09 14.40
C ARG A 83 -11.86 5.96 15.61
N ALA A 84 -10.61 5.64 15.37
CA ALA A 84 -9.61 5.35 16.41
C ALA A 84 -8.21 5.75 15.91
N PRO A 85 -7.95 7.06 15.77
CA PRO A 85 -6.67 7.55 15.27
C PRO A 85 -5.53 7.27 16.24
N ALA A 86 -4.36 6.92 15.72
CA ALA A 86 -3.12 7.07 16.48
C ALA A 86 -2.78 8.56 16.65
N ALA A 87 -1.96 8.91 17.63
CA ALA A 87 -1.69 10.30 18.00
C ALA A 87 -1.27 11.19 16.81
N LEU A 88 -0.40 10.67 15.93
CA LEU A 88 0.04 11.37 14.73
C LEU A 88 -1.11 11.66 13.75
N MET A 89 -1.98 10.67 13.54
CA MET A 89 -3.11 10.79 12.61
C MET A 89 -4.25 11.61 13.20
N LEU A 90 -4.42 11.62 14.53
CA LEU A 90 -5.36 12.51 15.21
C LEU A 90 -5.03 13.97 14.89
N PHE A 91 -3.75 14.35 14.97
CA PHE A 91 -3.30 15.70 14.62
C PHE A 91 -3.60 16.02 13.14
N ALA A 92 -3.39 15.05 12.22
CA ALA A 92 -3.70 15.21 10.80
C ALA A 92 -5.18 15.50 10.55
N VAL A 93 -6.08 14.71 11.15
CA VAL A 93 -7.54 14.89 11.05
C VAL A 93 -7.97 16.25 11.60
N GLN A 94 -7.42 16.65 12.75
CA GLN A 94 -7.77 17.93 13.39
C GLN A 94 -7.24 19.14 12.60
N THR A 95 -6.12 18.98 11.92
CA THR A 95 -5.53 20.05 11.11
C THR A 95 -6.26 20.23 9.79
N ASN A 96 -6.43 19.16 9.02
CA ASN A 96 -7.13 19.20 7.74
C ASN A 96 -7.53 17.80 7.27
N ILE A 97 -8.84 17.54 7.26
CA ILE A 97 -9.40 16.24 6.87
C ILE A 97 -9.09 15.87 5.40
N VAL A 98 -8.93 16.85 4.51
CA VAL A 98 -8.59 16.60 3.10
C VAL A 98 -7.14 16.13 2.97
N TYR A 99 -6.23 16.73 3.75
CA TYR A 99 -4.84 16.28 3.81
C TYR A 99 -4.75 14.87 4.42
N ASP A 100 -5.50 14.59 5.47
CA ASP A 100 -5.58 13.25 6.07
C ASP A 100 -6.08 12.21 5.05
N ALA A 101 -7.15 12.51 4.32
CA ALA A 101 -7.66 11.63 3.26
C ALA A 101 -6.60 11.39 2.16
N PHE A 102 -5.88 12.41 1.73
CA PHE A 102 -4.80 12.29 0.75
C PHE A 102 -3.67 11.41 1.28
N ILE A 103 -3.20 11.67 2.50
CA ILE A 103 -2.14 10.89 3.19
C ILE A 103 -2.56 9.43 3.35
N CYS A 104 -3.84 9.17 3.63
CA CYS A 104 -4.36 7.82 3.78
C CYS A 104 -4.52 7.08 2.44
N ILE A 105 -4.97 7.74 1.37
CA ILE A 105 -5.38 7.06 0.14
C ILE A 105 -4.23 6.97 -0.87
N VAL A 106 -3.58 8.08 -1.17
CA VAL A 106 -2.63 8.15 -2.28
C VAL A 106 -1.43 7.21 -2.11
N PRO A 107 -0.74 7.17 -0.96
CA PRO A 107 0.37 6.24 -0.77
C PRO A 107 -0.02 4.76 -0.91
N ARG A 108 -1.27 4.41 -0.56
CA ARG A 108 -1.79 3.03 -0.65
C ARG A 108 -2.09 2.61 -2.09
N VAL A 109 -2.61 3.52 -2.89
CA VAL A 109 -2.77 3.29 -4.34
C VAL A 109 -1.39 3.14 -5.00
N LEU A 110 -0.45 4.02 -4.66
CA LEU A 110 0.92 3.98 -5.17
C LEU A 110 1.69 2.75 -4.70
N LEU A 111 1.40 2.20 -3.53
CA LEU A 111 1.93 0.91 -3.08
C LEU A 111 1.61 -0.21 -4.07
N GLY A 112 0.33 -0.31 -4.50
CA GLY A 112 -0.09 -1.32 -5.48
C GLY A 112 0.61 -1.17 -6.83
N LEU A 113 0.83 0.07 -7.26
CA LEU A 113 1.61 0.39 -8.46
C LEU A 113 3.08 0.02 -8.29
N ALA A 114 3.72 0.48 -7.21
CA ALA A 114 5.14 0.23 -6.93
C ALA A 114 5.45 -1.27 -6.83
N ALA A 115 4.61 -2.03 -6.12
CA ALA A 115 4.77 -3.48 -6.02
C ALA A 115 4.75 -4.16 -7.40
N TYR A 116 3.82 -3.76 -8.28
CA TYR A 116 3.77 -4.30 -9.64
C TYR A 116 5.02 -3.94 -10.47
N GLU A 117 5.45 -2.68 -10.45
CA GLU A 117 6.58 -2.22 -11.28
C GLU A 117 7.91 -2.82 -10.79
N VAL A 118 8.14 -2.90 -9.48
CA VAL A 118 9.33 -3.58 -8.93
C VAL A 118 9.34 -5.07 -9.29
N TYR A 119 8.21 -5.76 -9.13
CA TYR A 119 8.12 -7.18 -9.48
C TYR A 119 8.35 -7.42 -10.98
N ARG A 120 7.76 -6.59 -11.83
CA ARG A 120 7.95 -6.61 -13.28
C ARG A 120 9.42 -6.41 -13.65
N PHE A 121 10.07 -5.37 -13.11
CA PHE A 121 11.48 -5.08 -13.37
C PHE A 121 12.38 -6.25 -12.98
N LEU A 122 12.19 -6.84 -11.81
CA LEU A 122 12.97 -8.01 -11.39
C LEU A 122 12.68 -9.26 -12.23
N THR A 123 11.47 -9.38 -12.77
CA THR A 123 11.11 -10.45 -13.71
C THR A 123 11.84 -10.29 -15.04
N GLU A 124 11.89 -9.09 -15.59
CA GLU A 124 12.62 -8.76 -16.82
C GLU A 124 14.13 -8.98 -16.68
N LYS A 125 14.67 -8.82 -15.45
CA LYS A 125 16.07 -9.13 -15.12
C LYS A 125 16.37 -10.62 -14.88
N GLY A 126 15.38 -11.50 -15.02
CA GLY A 126 15.56 -12.93 -14.83
C GLY A 126 15.78 -13.39 -13.38
N VAL A 127 15.45 -12.56 -12.40
CA VAL A 127 15.61 -12.87 -10.98
C VAL A 127 14.67 -14.04 -10.60
N SER A 128 15.16 -14.98 -9.80
CA SER A 128 14.39 -16.15 -9.37
C SER A 128 13.09 -15.74 -8.65
N LEU A 129 12.03 -16.57 -8.76
CA LEU A 129 10.71 -16.25 -8.19
C LEU A 129 10.77 -15.89 -6.71
N TYR A 130 11.48 -16.69 -5.94
CA TYR A 130 11.58 -16.48 -4.49
C TYR A 130 12.20 -15.12 -4.16
N VAL A 131 13.37 -14.84 -4.74
CA VAL A 131 14.12 -13.59 -4.50
C VAL A 131 13.33 -12.38 -5.00
N ARG A 132 12.79 -12.42 -6.22
CA ARG A 132 12.03 -11.27 -6.75
C ARG A 132 10.78 -10.96 -5.92
N THR A 133 10.11 -12.00 -5.40
CA THR A 133 8.91 -11.80 -4.55
C THR A 133 9.30 -11.19 -3.20
N ALA A 134 10.34 -11.72 -2.54
CA ALA A 134 10.83 -11.19 -1.28
C ALA A 134 11.31 -9.74 -1.41
N VAL A 135 12.15 -9.46 -2.42
CA VAL A 135 12.67 -8.11 -2.68
C VAL A 135 11.52 -7.14 -3.00
N THR A 136 10.55 -7.57 -3.80
CA THR A 136 9.39 -6.73 -4.12
C THR A 136 8.57 -6.40 -2.87
N ALA A 137 8.30 -7.38 -2.03
CA ALA A 137 7.53 -7.17 -0.80
C ALA A 137 8.22 -6.16 0.12
N VAL A 138 9.51 -6.35 0.37
CA VAL A 138 10.31 -5.46 1.20
C VAL A 138 10.40 -4.05 0.59
N ALA A 139 10.78 -3.94 -0.67
CA ALA A 139 10.95 -2.65 -1.34
C ALA A 139 9.64 -1.87 -1.45
N ALA A 140 8.53 -2.53 -1.82
CA ALA A 140 7.23 -1.89 -1.91
C ALA A 140 6.75 -1.39 -0.54
N THR A 141 7.00 -2.14 0.55
CA THR A 141 6.65 -1.71 1.91
C THR A 141 7.48 -0.51 2.34
N ILE A 142 8.79 -0.51 2.10
CA ILE A 142 9.65 0.65 2.41
C ILE A 142 9.20 1.88 1.62
N LEU A 143 8.98 1.74 0.30
CA LEU A 143 8.49 2.84 -0.54
C LEU A 143 7.13 3.38 -0.03
N HIS A 144 6.21 2.49 0.38
CA HIS A 144 4.95 2.89 0.97
C HIS A 144 5.14 3.71 2.24
N THR A 145 5.99 3.26 3.18
CA THR A 145 6.29 3.99 4.41
C THR A 145 6.88 5.37 4.13
N LEU A 146 7.82 5.45 3.18
CA LEU A 146 8.42 6.72 2.77
C LEU A 146 7.39 7.66 2.12
N MET A 147 6.53 7.15 1.25
CA MET A 147 5.47 7.96 0.64
C MET A 147 4.45 8.45 1.66
N PHE A 148 4.07 7.60 2.62
CA PHE A 148 3.14 7.94 3.67
C PHE A 148 3.69 9.03 4.61
N LEU A 149 4.85 8.78 5.21
CA LEU A 149 5.48 9.73 6.14
C LEU A 149 5.99 10.98 5.41
N GLY A 150 6.45 10.85 4.17
CA GLY A 150 6.84 11.98 3.32
C GLY A 150 5.66 12.89 3.00
N SER A 151 4.49 12.33 2.64
CA SER A 151 3.28 13.13 2.41
C SER A 151 2.77 13.79 3.69
N TYR A 152 2.85 13.11 4.84
CA TYR A 152 2.55 13.71 6.13
C TYR A 152 3.47 14.91 6.44
N THR A 153 4.77 14.70 6.30
CA THR A 153 5.77 15.76 6.54
C THR A 153 5.57 16.96 5.62
N ALA A 154 5.28 16.71 4.34
CA ALA A 154 5.08 17.77 3.36
C ALA A 154 3.80 18.59 3.58
N LEU A 155 2.69 17.94 3.99
CA LEU A 155 1.38 18.59 4.10
C LEU A 155 1.08 19.11 5.50
N ILE A 156 1.59 18.47 6.54
CA ILE A 156 1.20 18.71 7.94
C ILE A 156 2.43 19.04 8.81
N GLY A 157 3.62 18.60 8.40
CA GLY A 157 4.84 18.72 9.21
C GLY A 157 5.16 20.15 9.67
N GLY A 158 4.90 21.18 8.84
CA GLY A 158 5.07 22.59 9.22
C GLY A 158 4.14 22.98 10.36
N THR A 159 2.84 22.75 10.21
CA THR A 159 1.84 23.03 11.25
C THR A 159 2.11 22.23 12.52
N TYR A 160 2.54 20.97 12.38
CA TYR A 160 2.94 20.16 13.54
C TYR A 160 4.12 20.76 14.31
N ALA A 161 5.13 21.28 13.59
CA ALA A 161 6.28 21.95 14.19
C ALA A 161 5.86 23.20 14.96
N GLU A 162 5.04 24.06 14.34
CA GLU A 162 4.55 25.31 14.92
C GLU A 162 3.72 25.07 16.19
N VAL A 163 2.73 24.18 16.13
CA VAL A 163 1.83 23.91 17.27
C VAL A 163 2.58 23.29 18.45
N ASN A 164 3.58 22.44 18.18
CA ASN A 164 4.38 21.82 19.24
C ASN A 164 5.61 22.65 19.67
N GLY A 165 5.86 23.82 19.07
CA GLY A 165 6.99 24.67 19.41
C GLY A 165 8.36 24.04 19.14
N ILE A 166 8.47 23.15 18.14
CA ILE A 166 9.70 22.43 17.80
C ILE A 166 10.21 22.84 16.43
N PRO A 167 11.53 22.80 16.19
CA PRO A 167 12.09 22.99 14.85
C PRO A 167 11.58 21.95 13.86
N PHE A 168 11.36 22.33 12.61
CA PHE A 168 10.93 21.39 11.54
C PHE A 168 11.88 20.20 11.38
N ALA A 169 13.18 20.40 11.60
CA ALA A 169 14.16 19.31 11.59
C ALA A 169 13.84 18.21 12.62
N ASN A 170 13.26 18.56 13.77
CA ASN A 170 12.85 17.57 14.76
C ASN A 170 11.64 16.75 14.27
N VAL A 171 10.72 17.36 13.50
CA VAL A 171 9.62 16.62 12.86
C VAL A 171 10.19 15.57 11.89
N VAL A 172 11.17 15.94 11.07
CA VAL A 172 11.85 15.00 10.16
C VAL A 172 12.50 13.86 10.95
N ASN A 173 13.19 14.15 12.05
CA ASN A 173 13.80 13.13 12.91
C ASN A 173 12.75 12.17 13.50
N ILE A 174 11.59 12.68 13.92
CA ILE A 174 10.47 11.85 14.39
C ILE A 174 10.00 10.91 13.26
N MET A 175 9.84 11.41 12.02
CA MET A 175 9.41 10.59 10.89
C MET A 175 10.45 9.51 10.53
N ILE A 176 11.74 9.83 10.63
CA ILE A 176 12.81 8.83 10.47
C ILE A 176 12.71 7.76 11.57
N GLY A 177 12.51 8.17 12.81
CA GLY A 177 12.31 7.24 13.94
C GLY A 177 11.13 6.30 13.71
N ILE A 178 9.99 6.82 13.25
CA ILE A 178 8.82 6.00 12.89
C ILE A 178 9.14 5.03 11.74
N THR A 179 9.88 5.49 10.73
CA THR A 179 10.30 4.63 9.60
C THR A 179 11.11 3.43 10.10
N VAL A 180 12.02 3.64 11.03
CA VAL A 180 12.86 2.58 11.60
C VAL A 180 12.04 1.63 12.48
N VAL A 181 11.22 2.18 13.39
CA VAL A 181 10.49 1.38 14.39
C VAL A 181 9.31 0.63 13.79
N ASN A 182 8.59 1.23 12.82
CA ASN A 182 7.42 0.61 12.19
C ASN A 182 7.76 0.04 10.80
N GLY A 183 8.40 0.83 9.94
CA GLY A 183 8.61 0.48 8.54
C GLY A 183 9.52 -0.73 8.33
N ILE A 184 10.58 -0.88 9.13
CA ILE A 184 11.49 -2.03 9.01
C ILE A 184 10.79 -3.33 9.43
N PRO A 185 10.16 -3.44 10.61
CA PRO A 185 9.40 -4.63 10.98
C PRO A 185 8.29 -4.97 9.98
N GLU A 186 7.53 -3.98 9.50
CA GLU A 186 6.49 -4.19 8.48
C GLU A 186 7.07 -4.76 7.19
N ALA A 187 8.23 -4.27 6.73
CA ALA A 187 8.90 -4.77 5.54
C ALA A 187 9.38 -6.22 5.70
N VAL A 188 9.92 -6.57 6.86
CA VAL A 188 10.33 -7.95 7.18
C VAL A 188 9.13 -8.89 7.19
N VAL A 189 8.06 -8.53 7.89
CA VAL A 189 6.81 -9.32 7.95
C VAL A 189 6.21 -9.48 6.56
N SER A 190 6.21 -8.42 5.76
CA SER A 190 5.76 -8.47 4.37
C SER A 190 6.54 -9.50 3.55
N GLY A 191 7.88 -9.46 3.61
CA GLY A 191 8.74 -10.44 2.93
C GLY A 191 8.46 -11.88 3.35
N ILE A 192 8.29 -12.12 4.65
CA ILE A 192 8.01 -13.44 5.24
C ILE A 192 6.64 -13.99 4.80
N ILE A 193 5.61 -13.14 4.71
CA ILE A 193 4.24 -13.59 4.38
C ILE A 193 4.01 -13.65 2.87
N VAL A 194 4.39 -12.61 2.12
CA VAL A 194 4.10 -12.53 0.68
C VAL A 194 4.84 -13.61 -0.09
N THR A 195 6.09 -13.92 0.28
CA THR A 195 6.93 -14.85 -0.48
C THR A 195 6.36 -16.28 -0.53
N PRO A 196 6.01 -16.94 0.58
CA PRO A 196 5.42 -18.26 0.53
C PRO A 196 4.03 -18.27 -0.13
N VAL A 197 3.21 -17.22 0.09
CA VAL A 197 1.89 -17.11 -0.52
C VAL A 197 2.00 -17.08 -2.06
N ILE A 198 2.82 -16.20 -2.62
CA ILE A 198 3.02 -16.10 -4.07
C ILE A 198 3.62 -17.39 -4.63
N THR A 199 4.58 -18.00 -3.91
CA THR A 199 5.19 -19.28 -4.32
C THR A 199 4.16 -20.40 -4.36
N ALA A 200 3.30 -20.50 -3.35
CA ALA A 200 2.22 -21.49 -3.30
C ALA A 200 1.19 -21.28 -4.41
N LEU A 201 0.73 -20.04 -4.64
CA LEU A 201 -0.22 -19.70 -5.70
C LEU A 201 0.32 -20.03 -7.09
N ARG A 202 1.62 -19.85 -7.31
CA ARG A 202 2.27 -20.22 -8.57
C ARG A 202 2.36 -21.73 -8.75
N LYS A 203 2.73 -22.49 -7.69
CA LYS A 203 2.75 -23.95 -7.73
C LYS A 203 1.35 -24.53 -8.00
N ALA A 204 0.31 -23.92 -7.47
CA ALA A 204 -1.09 -24.29 -7.71
C ALA A 204 -1.61 -23.90 -9.11
N GLY A 205 -0.80 -23.30 -9.98
CA GLY A 205 -1.21 -22.86 -11.32
C GLY A 205 -2.17 -21.66 -11.33
N ILE A 206 -2.36 -21.02 -10.19
CA ILE A 206 -3.27 -19.86 -10.04
C ILE A 206 -2.65 -18.59 -10.64
N ILE A 207 -1.33 -18.48 -10.68
CA ILE A 207 -0.61 -17.34 -11.29
C ILE A 207 0.12 -17.85 -12.54
N MET A 208 -0.07 -17.20 -13.69
CA MET A 208 0.62 -17.55 -14.93
C MET A 208 2.13 -17.28 -14.83
N LYS A 209 2.89 -18.07 -15.60
CA LYS A 209 4.37 -17.93 -15.73
C LYS A 209 4.77 -16.57 -16.25
#